data_0e4c5adf4723befe5d2c80fd9e8c6012
#
_entry.id   0e4c5adf4723befe5d2c80fd9e8c6012
#
_cell.length_a   1.000
_cell.length_b   1.000
_cell.length_c   1.000
_cell.angle_alpha   90.00
_cell.angle_beta   90.00
_cell.angle_gamma   90.00
#
_symmetry.space_group_name_H-M   'P 1'
#
loop_
_entity.id
_entity.type
_entity.pdbx_description
1 polymer ?
#
loop_
_entity_poly.entity_id
_entity_poly.type
_entity_poly.pdbx_seq_one_letter_code
_entity_poly.pdbx_strand_id
1 'polypeptide(L)'
;REQTLNALLVEMDGFGSNSGVIVLAATNRPETLDPALLRPGRFDRHVLVDRPDVRGREAILRVHVADVKLDPAVDLAQIARITSGFVGADLANLVNEAALLAARNDKSSVGMAEFNEGVERVTAGLEKKKRVIHEDEKKRVAYHEAAHALVAFSLPNTDPVHKVSIIPRGLAALGYTMQRPEDDRYLLTQSELESRIQVLLAGTIAEEFVYADVSTGAQNDLERASEIARAMVMDYGMSRLGRVTYRENPRSPFLAAAGADLPAARSHSEQTAREIDEEVRRIVDEAMEKVRRIIESRRAALEAVTRRLIESEVIDGAELATIVEESTGVPQLVPGTDAERRPPRPGPAAEPPAGGVAEA
;
A
#
# COMPACT_ATOMS: atom_id res chain seq x y z
N ARG A 1 3.52 28.83 26.72
CA ARG A 1 4.11 27.57 26.23
C ARG A 1 5.56 27.42 26.72
N GLU A 2 6.41 28.43 26.58
CA GLU A 2 7.79 28.41 27.10
C GLU A 2 7.85 28.31 28.64
N GLN A 3 6.96 28.97 29.38
CA GLN A 3 6.88 28.85 30.84
C GLN A 3 6.56 27.43 31.29
N THR A 4 5.63 26.77 30.61
CA THR A 4 5.25 25.38 30.91
C THR A 4 6.39 24.41 30.60
N LEU A 5 7.11 24.64 29.50
CA LEU A 5 8.28 23.85 29.15
C LEU A 5 9.38 24.01 30.20
N ASN A 6 9.72 25.27 30.57
CA ASN A 6 10.72 25.54 31.58
C ASN A 6 10.38 24.92 32.94
N ALA A 7 9.12 25.00 33.37
CA ALA A 7 8.67 24.34 34.59
C ALA A 7 8.86 22.82 34.51
N LEU A 8 8.49 22.19 33.38
CA LEU A 8 8.71 20.75 33.18
C LEU A 8 10.20 20.38 33.22
N LEU A 9 11.05 21.17 32.57
CA LEU A 9 12.51 20.94 32.58
C LEU A 9 13.10 21.01 34.00
N VAL A 10 12.67 22.01 34.81
CA VAL A 10 13.11 22.16 36.21
C VAL A 10 12.68 20.96 37.05
N GLU A 11 11.43 20.49 36.91
CA GLU A 11 10.93 19.34 37.64
C GLU A 11 11.67 18.05 37.22
N MET A 12 11.97 17.88 35.92
CA MET A 12 12.74 16.73 35.45
C MET A 12 14.18 16.72 35.96
N ASP A 13 14.83 17.89 35.99
CA ASP A 13 16.19 18.03 36.53
C ASP A 13 16.21 17.84 38.06
N GLY A 14 15.07 18.02 38.72
CA GLY A 14 14.89 17.79 40.17
C GLY A 14 14.75 16.31 40.56
N PHE A 15 14.50 15.39 39.63
CA PHE A 15 14.54 13.96 39.90
C PHE A 15 15.98 13.50 40.05
N GLY A 16 16.48 13.49 41.27
CA GLY A 16 17.81 12.95 41.59
C GLY A 16 17.92 11.47 41.21
N SER A 17 19.12 11.02 40.91
CA SER A 17 19.44 9.66 40.45
C SER A 17 18.93 8.49 41.32
N ASN A 18 18.38 8.78 42.49
CA ASN A 18 17.89 7.78 43.45
C ASN A 18 16.39 7.83 43.74
N SER A 19 15.60 8.58 42.98
CA SER A 19 14.15 8.72 43.28
C SER A 19 13.32 7.48 42.93
N GLY A 20 13.86 6.51 42.20
CA GLY A 20 13.12 5.30 41.77
C GLY A 20 11.98 5.58 40.79
N VAL A 21 11.89 6.79 40.25
CA VAL A 21 10.86 7.22 39.29
C VAL A 21 11.40 7.12 37.86
N ILE A 22 10.62 6.51 36.97
CA ILE A 22 10.90 6.47 35.54
C ILE A 22 9.82 7.29 34.84
N VAL A 23 10.27 8.30 34.08
CA VAL A 23 9.37 9.15 33.27
C VAL A 23 9.31 8.61 31.84
N LEU A 24 8.12 8.32 31.37
CA LEU A 24 7.84 7.87 30.02
C LEU A 24 6.98 8.89 29.29
N ALA A 25 7.36 9.22 28.04
CA ALA A 25 6.56 10.04 27.15
C ALA A 25 6.47 9.38 25.77
N ALA A 26 5.39 9.65 25.04
CA ALA A 26 5.21 9.19 23.67
C ALA A 26 4.73 10.34 22.80
N THR A 27 5.20 10.38 21.55
CA THR A 27 4.77 11.37 20.55
C THR A 27 4.80 10.74 19.16
N ASN A 28 3.86 11.16 18.31
CA ASN A 28 3.89 10.87 16.88
C ASN A 28 4.66 11.94 16.07
N ARG A 29 5.12 13.01 16.76
CA ARG A 29 5.79 14.15 16.13
C ARG A 29 7.07 14.50 16.87
N PRO A 30 8.13 13.68 16.77
CA PRO A 30 9.39 13.93 17.48
C PRO A 30 10.05 15.25 17.04
N GLU A 31 9.80 15.69 15.81
CA GLU A 31 10.32 16.96 15.26
C GLU A 31 9.79 18.21 15.96
N THR A 32 8.71 18.11 16.71
CA THR A 32 8.12 19.24 17.47
C THR A 32 8.64 19.35 18.90
N LEU A 33 9.44 18.36 19.33
CA LEU A 33 10.01 18.38 20.69
C LEU A 33 11.14 19.39 20.80
N ASP A 34 11.17 20.09 21.93
CA ASP A 34 12.30 20.95 22.26
C ASP A 34 13.56 20.08 22.51
N PRO A 35 14.71 20.41 21.88
CA PRO A 35 15.96 19.68 22.06
C PRO A 35 16.42 19.58 23.52
N ALA A 36 16.03 20.54 24.36
CA ALA A 36 16.34 20.50 25.78
C ALA A 36 15.72 19.31 26.51
N LEU A 37 14.56 18.81 26.03
CA LEU A 37 13.92 17.60 26.58
C LEU A 37 14.71 16.31 26.28
N LEU A 38 15.47 16.32 25.19
CA LEU A 38 16.18 15.13 24.68
C LEU A 38 17.62 15.02 25.21
N ARG A 39 18.03 15.93 26.11
CA ARG A 39 19.37 15.91 26.70
C ARG A 39 19.51 14.78 27.74
N PRO A 40 20.75 14.27 27.94
CA PRO A 40 21.03 13.29 29.00
C PRO A 40 20.52 13.74 30.38
N GLY A 41 19.93 12.82 31.11
CA GLY A 41 19.31 13.09 32.43
C GLY A 41 17.83 13.46 32.36
N ARG A 42 17.24 13.55 31.16
CA ARG A 42 15.81 13.80 30.89
C ARG A 42 15.25 12.64 30.08
N PHE A 43 14.76 12.86 28.86
CA PHE A 43 14.40 11.79 27.93
C PHE A 43 15.64 11.34 27.15
N ASP A 44 16.52 10.63 27.79
CA ASP A 44 17.81 10.20 27.25
C ASP A 44 17.73 8.90 26.44
N ARG A 45 16.65 8.15 26.58
CA ARG A 45 16.40 6.92 25.82
C ARG A 45 15.24 7.11 24.85
N HIS A 46 15.57 6.98 23.57
CA HIS A 46 14.59 7.08 22.51
C HIS A 46 14.31 5.67 21.96
N VAL A 47 13.03 5.29 22.00
CA VAL A 47 12.56 4.01 21.46
C VAL A 47 11.64 4.30 20.30
N LEU A 48 12.06 3.88 19.11
CA LEU A 48 11.19 3.92 17.92
C LEU A 48 10.23 2.72 18.00
N VAL A 49 8.94 2.98 17.88
CA VAL A 49 7.92 1.94 17.77
C VAL A 49 7.55 1.82 16.29
N ASP A 50 8.11 0.82 15.64
CA ASP A 50 7.87 0.51 14.24
C ASP A 50 6.49 -0.10 13.99
N ARG A 51 6.09 -0.15 12.71
CA ARG A 51 4.90 -0.91 12.29
C ARG A 51 5.11 -2.40 12.60
N PRO A 52 4.06 -3.09 13.08
CA PRO A 52 4.18 -4.51 13.39
C PRO A 52 4.36 -5.35 12.12
N ASP A 53 5.18 -6.37 12.21
CA ASP A 53 5.27 -7.45 11.22
C ASP A 53 4.03 -8.37 11.29
N VAL A 54 3.96 -9.39 10.43
CA VAL A 54 2.83 -10.34 10.40
C VAL A 54 2.56 -10.97 11.77
N ARG A 55 3.62 -11.37 12.50
CA ARG A 55 3.48 -11.98 13.83
C ARG A 55 2.99 -10.98 14.87
N GLY A 56 3.52 -9.76 14.82
CA GLY A 56 3.08 -8.66 15.67
C GLY A 56 1.60 -8.31 15.41
N ARG A 57 1.16 -8.26 14.14
CA ARG A 57 -0.24 -8.01 13.79
C ARG A 57 -1.16 -9.13 14.29
N GLU A 58 -0.75 -10.39 14.15
CA GLU A 58 -1.51 -11.52 14.68
C GLU A 58 -1.63 -11.45 16.23
N ALA A 59 -0.57 -11.10 16.93
CA ALA A 59 -0.59 -10.93 18.38
C ALA A 59 -1.52 -9.78 18.80
N ILE A 60 -1.48 -8.65 18.08
CA ILE A 60 -2.36 -7.50 18.31
C ILE A 60 -3.83 -7.89 18.04
N LEU A 61 -4.11 -8.59 16.93
CA LEU A 61 -5.46 -9.08 16.64
C LEU A 61 -5.98 -9.97 17.77
N ARG A 62 -5.17 -10.90 18.29
CA ARG A 62 -5.56 -11.76 19.43
C ARG A 62 -5.98 -10.97 20.67
N VAL A 63 -5.31 -9.84 20.94
CA VAL A 63 -5.70 -8.96 22.05
C VAL A 63 -7.07 -8.32 21.80
N HIS A 64 -7.28 -7.80 20.58
CA HIS A 64 -8.52 -7.08 20.26
C HIS A 64 -9.74 -7.98 20.07
N VAL A 65 -9.56 -9.25 19.76
CA VAL A 65 -10.67 -10.22 19.62
C VAL A 65 -11.01 -10.95 20.92
N ALA A 66 -10.30 -10.69 22.02
CA ALA A 66 -10.47 -11.45 23.29
C ALA A 66 -11.93 -11.42 23.80
N ASP A 67 -12.63 -10.30 23.62
CA ASP A 67 -14.02 -10.10 24.04
C ASP A 67 -15.02 -10.26 22.87
N VAL A 68 -14.56 -10.71 21.69
CA VAL A 68 -15.38 -10.86 20.48
C VAL A 68 -15.67 -12.35 20.24
N LYS A 69 -16.93 -12.69 20.05
CA LYS A 69 -17.31 -14.06 19.71
C LYS A 69 -16.99 -14.35 18.25
N LEU A 70 -15.92 -15.11 18.02
CA LEU A 70 -15.46 -15.52 16.70
C LEU A 70 -16.14 -16.83 16.24
N ASP A 71 -16.30 -16.96 14.93
CA ASP A 71 -16.57 -18.24 14.28
C ASP A 71 -15.31 -19.14 14.39
N PRO A 72 -15.43 -20.44 14.67
CA PRO A 72 -14.30 -21.36 14.75
C PRO A 72 -13.43 -21.43 13.48
N ALA A 73 -13.97 -21.06 12.33
CA ALA A 73 -13.26 -21.04 11.05
C ALA A 73 -12.40 -19.78 10.82
N VAL A 74 -12.38 -18.82 11.78
CA VAL A 74 -11.59 -17.59 11.65
C VAL A 74 -10.10 -17.87 11.86
N ASP A 75 -9.31 -17.56 10.85
CA ASP A 75 -7.84 -17.62 10.89
C ASP A 75 -7.24 -16.24 11.06
N LEU A 76 -6.80 -15.90 12.29
CA LEU A 76 -6.15 -14.63 12.60
C LEU A 76 -4.80 -14.47 11.90
N ALA A 77 -4.09 -15.56 11.62
CA ALA A 77 -2.84 -15.51 10.87
C ALA A 77 -3.10 -15.12 9.40
N GLN A 78 -4.18 -15.58 8.80
CA GLN A 78 -4.61 -15.13 7.47
C GLN A 78 -5.00 -13.66 7.48
N ILE A 79 -5.74 -13.19 8.49
CA ILE A 79 -6.10 -11.78 8.63
C ILE A 79 -4.84 -10.92 8.79
N ALA A 80 -3.84 -11.37 9.59
CA ALA A 80 -2.58 -10.67 9.75
C ALA A 80 -1.78 -10.56 8.42
N ARG A 81 -1.81 -11.58 7.56
CA ARG A 81 -1.18 -11.53 6.24
C ARG A 81 -1.82 -10.49 5.32
N ILE A 82 -3.14 -10.43 5.27
CA ILE A 82 -3.87 -9.52 4.38
C ILE A 82 -3.93 -8.07 4.88
N THR A 83 -3.45 -7.79 6.09
CA THR A 83 -3.39 -6.46 6.71
C THR A 83 -1.98 -5.87 6.73
N SER A 84 -1.17 -6.15 5.70
CA SER A 84 0.17 -5.57 5.58
C SER A 84 0.12 -4.04 5.67
N GLY A 85 1.03 -3.47 6.47
CA GLY A 85 1.11 -2.04 6.72
C GLY A 85 0.15 -1.48 7.77
N PHE A 86 -0.80 -2.26 8.29
CA PHE A 86 -1.70 -1.83 9.38
C PHE A 86 -0.92 -1.68 10.69
N VAL A 87 -1.29 -0.64 11.46
CA VAL A 87 -0.82 -0.44 12.82
C VAL A 87 -1.86 -0.92 13.84
N GLY A 88 -1.51 -0.91 15.13
CA GLY A 88 -2.41 -1.39 16.18
C GLY A 88 -3.80 -0.74 16.18
N ALA A 89 -3.86 0.57 15.91
CA ALA A 89 -5.13 1.29 15.80
C ALA A 89 -5.99 0.83 14.61
N ASP A 90 -5.37 0.53 13.46
CA ASP A 90 -6.09 0.03 12.29
C ASP A 90 -6.65 -1.37 12.54
N LEU A 91 -5.86 -2.23 13.23
CA LEU A 91 -6.28 -3.58 13.60
C LEU A 91 -7.42 -3.57 14.63
N ALA A 92 -7.37 -2.66 15.61
CA ALA A 92 -8.48 -2.45 16.55
C ALA A 92 -9.75 -2.01 15.82
N ASN A 93 -9.63 -1.04 14.91
CA ASN A 93 -10.73 -0.58 14.08
C ASN A 93 -11.28 -1.69 13.18
N LEU A 94 -10.41 -2.51 12.59
CA LEU A 94 -10.80 -3.68 11.79
C LEU A 94 -11.67 -4.66 12.59
N VAL A 95 -11.26 -5.01 13.81
CA VAL A 95 -12.03 -5.91 14.68
C VAL A 95 -13.40 -5.30 15.00
N ASN A 96 -13.45 -4.00 15.29
CA ASN A 96 -14.70 -3.28 15.55
C ASN A 96 -15.62 -3.26 14.32
N GLU A 97 -15.08 -2.95 13.12
CA GLU A 97 -15.85 -2.97 11.87
C GLU A 97 -16.39 -4.37 11.56
N ALA A 98 -15.59 -5.42 11.75
CA ALA A 98 -16.01 -6.80 11.55
C ALA A 98 -17.16 -7.19 12.53
N ALA A 99 -17.06 -6.77 13.80
CA ALA A 99 -18.11 -7.00 14.79
C ALA A 99 -19.40 -6.26 14.44
N LEU A 100 -19.30 -4.99 14.01
CA LEU A 100 -20.45 -4.20 13.55
C LEU A 100 -21.11 -4.82 12.32
N LEU A 101 -20.33 -5.37 11.40
CA LEU A 101 -20.85 -6.09 10.22
C LEU A 101 -21.60 -7.34 10.61
N ALA A 102 -21.06 -8.15 11.53
CA ALA A 102 -21.73 -9.35 12.02
C ALA A 102 -23.06 -8.99 12.69
N ALA A 103 -23.07 -7.97 13.56
CA ALA A 103 -24.28 -7.50 14.21
C ALA A 103 -25.32 -6.97 13.22
N ARG A 104 -24.90 -6.21 12.20
CA ARG A 104 -25.79 -5.70 11.15
C ARG A 104 -26.44 -6.79 10.30
N ASN A 105 -25.74 -7.93 10.16
CA ASN A 105 -26.20 -9.10 9.40
C ASN A 105 -26.89 -10.14 10.31
N ASP A 106 -27.25 -9.76 11.55
CA ASP A 106 -27.90 -10.62 12.56
C ASP A 106 -27.13 -11.93 12.83
N LYS A 107 -25.81 -11.92 12.71
CA LYS A 107 -24.94 -13.07 12.99
C LYS A 107 -24.61 -13.14 14.49
N SER A 108 -24.51 -14.36 14.99
CA SER A 108 -24.16 -14.64 16.39
C SER A 108 -22.66 -14.65 16.67
N SER A 109 -21.81 -14.61 15.63
CA SER A 109 -20.36 -14.64 15.68
C SER A 109 -19.77 -13.94 14.47
N VAL A 110 -18.52 -13.46 14.59
CA VAL A 110 -17.76 -12.79 13.53
C VAL A 110 -17.01 -13.84 12.72
N GLY A 111 -17.22 -13.88 11.42
CA GLY A 111 -16.54 -14.80 10.51
C GLY A 111 -15.50 -14.13 9.61
N MET A 112 -14.80 -14.92 8.80
CA MET A 112 -13.80 -14.43 7.83
C MET A 112 -14.39 -13.44 6.81
N ALA A 113 -15.67 -13.60 6.43
CA ALA A 113 -16.33 -12.68 5.50
C ALA A 113 -16.43 -11.27 6.08
N GLU A 114 -16.77 -11.14 7.38
CA GLU A 114 -16.83 -9.85 8.06
C GLU A 114 -15.45 -9.20 8.20
N PHE A 115 -14.41 -9.99 8.47
CA PHE A 115 -13.04 -9.47 8.48
C PHE A 115 -12.58 -9.01 7.09
N ASN A 116 -12.85 -9.76 6.04
CA ASN A 116 -12.50 -9.35 4.68
C ASN A 116 -13.20 -8.04 4.28
N GLU A 117 -14.50 -7.93 4.52
CA GLU A 117 -15.25 -6.68 4.29
C GLU A 117 -14.75 -5.54 5.20
N GLY A 118 -14.37 -5.84 6.45
CA GLY A 118 -13.76 -4.90 7.38
C GLY A 118 -12.45 -4.33 6.86
N VAL A 119 -11.56 -5.19 6.33
CA VAL A 119 -10.31 -4.74 5.68
C VAL A 119 -10.60 -3.81 4.50
N GLU A 120 -11.59 -4.14 3.67
CA GLU A 120 -12.00 -3.30 2.55
C GLU A 120 -12.52 -1.93 3.02
N ARG A 121 -13.30 -1.88 4.11
CA ARG A 121 -13.80 -0.63 4.69
C ARG A 121 -12.71 0.24 5.28
N VAL A 122 -11.78 -0.36 6.01
CA VAL A 122 -10.65 0.38 6.60
C VAL A 122 -9.75 0.93 5.50
N THR A 123 -9.53 0.18 4.41
CA THR A 123 -8.62 0.56 3.32
C THR A 123 -9.28 1.52 2.31
N ALA A 124 -10.48 1.18 1.82
CA ALA A 124 -11.14 1.88 0.71
C ALA A 124 -12.35 2.74 1.15
N GLY A 125 -12.76 2.63 2.42
CA GLY A 125 -13.93 3.33 2.94
C GLY A 125 -15.25 2.59 2.69
N LEU A 126 -16.35 3.24 3.09
CA LEU A 126 -17.70 2.67 3.00
C LEU A 126 -18.23 2.67 1.56
N GLU A 127 -18.93 1.61 1.19
CA GLU A 127 -19.66 1.53 -0.09
C GLU A 127 -20.83 2.53 -0.17
N LYS A 128 -20.95 3.19 -1.32
CA LYS A 128 -22.03 4.15 -1.60
C LYS A 128 -23.07 3.54 -2.54
N LYS A 129 -23.80 2.53 -2.09
CA LYS A 129 -24.81 1.79 -2.89
C LYS A 129 -25.95 2.66 -3.47
N LYS A 130 -26.15 3.87 -2.97
CA LYS A 130 -27.24 4.78 -3.42
C LYS A 130 -26.80 5.83 -4.43
N ARG A 131 -25.54 5.85 -4.87
CA ARG A 131 -25.07 6.80 -5.88
C ARG A 131 -25.51 6.31 -7.26
N VAL A 132 -26.38 7.05 -7.89
CA VAL A 132 -26.75 6.80 -9.29
C VAL A 132 -25.62 7.33 -10.16
N ILE A 133 -24.98 6.43 -10.90
CA ILE A 133 -23.96 6.76 -11.90
C ILE A 133 -24.61 6.64 -13.26
N HIS A 134 -24.33 7.57 -14.18
CA HIS A 134 -24.79 7.46 -15.57
C HIS A 134 -24.17 6.23 -16.25
N GLU A 135 -24.90 5.59 -17.14
CA GLU A 135 -24.46 4.38 -17.83
C GLU A 135 -23.13 4.53 -18.57
N ASP A 136 -22.90 5.72 -19.16
CA ASP A 136 -21.63 6.02 -19.85
C ASP A 136 -20.47 6.19 -18.87
N GLU A 137 -20.71 6.79 -17.70
CA GLU A 137 -19.76 6.87 -16.61
C GLU A 137 -19.46 5.47 -16.05
N LYS A 138 -20.49 4.64 -15.83
CA LYS A 138 -20.34 3.27 -15.36
C LYS A 138 -19.47 2.44 -16.31
N LYS A 139 -19.67 2.58 -17.61
CA LYS A 139 -18.83 1.90 -18.61
C LYS A 139 -17.39 2.40 -18.59
N ARG A 140 -17.16 3.72 -18.49
CA ARG A 140 -15.83 4.29 -18.42
C ARG A 140 -15.08 3.80 -17.20
N VAL A 141 -15.71 3.81 -16.01
CA VAL A 141 -15.16 3.27 -14.78
C VAL A 141 -14.86 1.77 -14.91
N ALA A 142 -15.74 1.00 -15.55
CA ALA A 142 -15.52 -0.43 -15.75
C ALA A 142 -14.29 -0.72 -16.64
N TYR A 143 -14.07 0.05 -17.71
CA TYR A 143 -12.84 -0.06 -18.51
C TYR A 143 -11.59 0.34 -17.72
N HIS A 144 -11.70 1.40 -16.93
CA HIS A 144 -10.62 1.89 -16.06
C HIS A 144 -10.15 0.83 -15.07
N GLU A 145 -11.08 0.27 -14.29
CA GLU A 145 -10.78 -0.75 -13.29
C GLU A 145 -10.37 -2.10 -13.92
N ALA A 146 -11.02 -2.49 -15.03
CA ALA A 146 -10.63 -3.67 -15.79
C ALA A 146 -9.19 -3.59 -16.29
N ALA A 147 -8.74 -2.41 -16.69
CA ALA A 147 -7.37 -2.20 -17.14
C ALA A 147 -6.36 -2.31 -16.01
N HIS A 148 -6.62 -1.72 -14.84
CA HIS A 148 -5.79 -1.90 -13.66
C HIS A 148 -5.63 -3.38 -13.33
N ALA A 149 -6.73 -4.12 -13.29
CA ALA A 149 -6.74 -5.55 -13.00
C ALA A 149 -5.99 -6.36 -14.06
N LEU A 150 -6.24 -6.09 -15.34
CA LEU A 150 -5.61 -6.79 -16.46
C LEU A 150 -4.08 -6.58 -16.49
N VAL A 151 -3.62 -5.33 -16.31
CA VAL A 151 -2.20 -5.00 -16.29
C VAL A 151 -1.54 -5.62 -15.07
N ALA A 152 -2.16 -5.53 -13.88
CA ALA A 152 -1.66 -6.19 -12.68
C ALA A 152 -1.53 -7.70 -12.87
N PHE A 153 -2.51 -8.35 -13.48
CA PHE A 153 -2.48 -9.78 -13.79
C PHE A 153 -1.42 -10.15 -14.84
N SER A 154 -1.09 -9.21 -15.72
CA SER A 154 -0.14 -9.43 -16.83
C SER A 154 1.32 -9.27 -16.45
N LEU A 155 1.62 -8.65 -15.32
CA LEU A 155 2.98 -8.33 -14.87
C LEU A 155 3.46 -9.28 -13.77
N PRO A 156 4.72 -9.76 -13.82
CA PRO A 156 5.21 -10.76 -12.87
C PRO A 156 5.51 -10.21 -11.47
N ASN A 157 5.73 -8.91 -11.36
CA ASN A 157 6.22 -8.24 -10.15
C ASN A 157 5.14 -7.39 -9.45
N THR A 158 3.88 -7.77 -9.63
CA THR A 158 2.72 -7.12 -8.99
C THR A 158 2.17 -7.98 -7.88
N ASP A 159 1.49 -7.35 -6.94
CA ASP A 159 0.72 -8.08 -5.94
C ASP A 159 -0.54 -8.66 -6.60
N PRO A 160 -1.02 -9.86 -6.17
CA PRO A 160 -2.21 -10.47 -6.73
C PRO A 160 -3.44 -9.57 -6.61
N VAL A 161 -4.26 -9.55 -7.66
CA VAL A 161 -5.56 -8.89 -7.62
C VAL A 161 -6.51 -9.75 -6.79
N HIS A 162 -7.03 -9.17 -5.72
CA HIS A 162 -7.98 -9.83 -4.84
C HIS A 162 -9.43 -9.57 -5.29
N LYS A 163 -9.70 -8.32 -5.68
CA LYS A 163 -11.06 -7.88 -6.02
C LYS A 163 -11.01 -6.67 -6.94
N VAL A 164 -11.94 -6.62 -7.88
CA VAL A 164 -12.20 -5.46 -8.73
C VAL A 164 -13.65 -5.05 -8.54
N SER A 165 -13.91 -3.77 -8.35
CA SER A 165 -15.28 -3.28 -8.11
C SER A 165 -15.49 -1.91 -8.77
N ILE A 166 -16.67 -1.74 -9.34
CA ILE A 166 -17.15 -0.45 -9.86
C ILE A 166 -18.20 0.19 -8.95
N ILE A 167 -18.34 -0.34 -7.73
CA ILE A 167 -19.18 0.27 -6.70
C ILE A 167 -18.39 1.39 -6.03
N PRO A 168 -18.91 2.63 -6.02
CA PRO A 168 -18.20 3.76 -5.42
C PRO A 168 -17.95 3.56 -3.92
N ARG A 169 -16.73 3.92 -3.48
CA ARG A 169 -16.34 3.91 -2.06
C ARG A 169 -15.73 5.25 -1.64
N GLY A 170 -15.75 5.53 -0.35
CA GLY A 170 -15.12 6.73 0.23
C GLY A 170 -15.61 8.05 -0.37
N LEU A 171 -14.74 9.06 -0.46
CA LEU A 171 -15.13 10.40 -0.90
C LEU A 171 -15.08 10.57 -2.44
N ALA A 172 -14.15 9.96 -3.13
CA ALA A 172 -13.88 10.25 -4.54
C ALA A 172 -13.81 9.02 -5.45
N ALA A 173 -13.55 7.81 -4.93
CA ALA A 173 -13.39 6.63 -5.76
C ALA A 173 -14.73 6.18 -6.37
N LEU A 174 -14.78 6.08 -7.71
CA LEU A 174 -15.92 5.56 -8.47
C LEU A 174 -15.84 4.04 -8.65
N GLY A 175 -14.64 3.48 -8.54
CA GLY A 175 -14.33 2.07 -8.54
C GLY A 175 -13.04 1.83 -7.77
N TYR A 176 -12.58 0.60 -7.66
CA TYR A 176 -11.27 0.24 -7.13
C TYR A 176 -10.85 -1.15 -7.56
N THR A 177 -9.55 -1.29 -7.78
CA THR A 177 -8.88 -2.57 -7.96
C THR A 177 -8.03 -2.85 -6.74
N MET A 178 -8.39 -3.86 -5.96
CA MET A 178 -7.69 -4.22 -4.73
C MET A 178 -6.63 -5.27 -5.00
N GLN A 179 -5.38 -4.88 -4.82
CA GLN A 179 -4.25 -5.80 -4.77
C GLN A 179 -3.88 -6.06 -3.31
N ARG A 180 -3.57 -7.30 -2.98
CA ARG A 180 -3.13 -7.68 -1.62
C ARG A 180 -1.76 -8.32 -1.70
N PRO A 181 -0.76 -7.78 -1.00
CA PRO A 181 0.53 -8.45 -0.87
C PRO A 181 0.35 -9.79 -0.14
N GLU A 182 1.05 -10.81 -0.59
CA GLU A 182 1.06 -12.12 0.07
C GLU A 182 1.92 -12.13 1.35
N ASP A 183 2.97 -11.27 1.36
CA ASP A 183 3.93 -11.15 2.46
C ASP A 183 4.31 -9.67 2.71
N ASP A 184 4.82 -9.37 3.91
CA ASP A 184 5.45 -8.09 4.20
C ASP A 184 6.76 -7.96 3.42
N ARG A 185 6.87 -6.91 2.61
CA ARG A 185 8.07 -6.61 1.82
C ARG A 185 8.72 -5.33 2.34
N TYR A 186 9.98 -5.43 2.71
CA TYR A 186 10.77 -4.30 3.20
C TYR A 186 11.63 -3.66 2.11
N LEU A 187 11.87 -4.38 1.02
CA LEU A 187 12.66 -3.90 -0.10
C LEU A 187 11.85 -4.02 -1.40
N LEU A 188 11.92 -3.00 -2.21
CA LEU A 188 11.34 -2.96 -3.55
C LEU A 188 12.44 -2.83 -4.58
N THR A 189 12.39 -3.65 -5.60
CA THR A 189 13.31 -3.57 -6.75
C THR A 189 12.84 -2.53 -7.74
N GLN A 190 13.73 -2.09 -8.62
CA GLN A 190 13.40 -1.17 -9.71
C GLN A 190 12.25 -1.73 -10.57
N SER A 191 12.31 -3.02 -10.93
CA SER A 191 11.26 -3.66 -11.73
C SER A 191 9.90 -3.71 -11.05
N GLU A 192 9.87 -3.86 -9.71
CA GLU A 192 8.61 -3.80 -8.94
C GLU A 192 8.02 -2.39 -8.92
N LEU A 193 8.86 -1.35 -8.80
CA LEU A 193 8.41 0.04 -8.87
C LEU A 193 7.90 0.41 -10.27
N GLU A 194 8.61 -0.01 -11.32
CA GLU A 194 8.16 0.16 -12.71
C GLU A 194 6.82 -0.54 -12.96
N SER A 195 6.63 -1.77 -12.45
CA SER A 195 5.36 -2.48 -12.55
C SER A 195 4.23 -1.77 -11.82
N ARG A 196 4.48 -1.19 -10.65
CA ARG A 196 3.49 -0.37 -9.93
C ARG A 196 3.08 0.86 -10.71
N ILE A 197 4.04 1.58 -11.33
CA ILE A 197 3.73 2.71 -12.20
C ILE A 197 2.86 2.27 -13.38
N GLN A 198 3.16 1.13 -14.00
CA GLN A 198 2.38 0.59 -15.11
C GLN A 198 0.93 0.28 -14.69
N VAL A 199 0.74 -0.36 -13.53
CA VAL A 199 -0.61 -0.63 -13.01
C VAL A 199 -1.38 0.66 -12.77
N LEU A 200 -0.76 1.68 -12.16
CA LEU A 200 -1.41 2.98 -11.91
C LEU A 200 -1.81 3.71 -13.19
N LEU A 201 -1.03 3.59 -14.26
CA LEU A 201 -1.31 4.25 -15.53
C LEU A 201 -2.34 3.49 -16.40
N ALA A 202 -2.70 2.26 -16.04
CA ALA A 202 -3.52 1.39 -16.86
C ALA A 202 -4.91 1.95 -17.13
N GLY A 203 -5.56 2.54 -16.12
CA GLY A 203 -6.89 3.13 -16.26
C GLY A 203 -6.93 4.25 -17.29
N THR A 204 -5.99 5.19 -17.20
CA THR A 204 -5.87 6.32 -18.16
C THR A 204 -5.65 5.83 -19.58
N ILE A 205 -4.74 4.86 -19.78
CA ILE A 205 -4.44 4.32 -21.11
C ILE A 205 -5.63 3.57 -21.70
N ALA A 206 -6.41 2.86 -20.87
CA ALA A 206 -7.61 2.19 -21.35
C ALA A 206 -8.70 3.19 -21.77
N GLU A 207 -8.88 4.29 -21.02
CA GLU A 207 -9.78 5.36 -21.42
C GLU A 207 -9.37 5.99 -22.76
N GLU A 208 -8.08 6.32 -22.92
CA GLU A 208 -7.53 6.83 -24.18
C GLU A 208 -7.75 5.84 -25.34
N PHE A 209 -7.49 4.56 -25.10
CA PHE A 209 -7.59 3.49 -26.10
C PHE A 209 -9.04 3.26 -26.57
N VAL A 210 -10.00 3.30 -25.65
CA VAL A 210 -11.41 2.98 -25.95
C VAL A 210 -12.20 4.20 -26.42
N TYR A 211 -11.98 5.36 -25.79
CA TYR A 211 -12.76 6.57 -26.01
C TYR A 211 -12.03 7.66 -26.78
N ALA A 212 -10.73 7.50 -27.09
CA ALA A 212 -9.86 8.55 -27.61
C ALA A 212 -9.89 9.84 -26.74
N ASP A 213 -10.18 9.70 -25.46
CA ASP A 213 -10.36 10.78 -24.50
C ASP A 213 -10.08 10.26 -23.08
N VAL A 214 -9.68 11.15 -22.16
CA VAL A 214 -9.34 10.82 -20.77
C VAL A 214 -10.22 11.60 -19.81
N SER A 215 -10.52 11.00 -18.65
CA SER A 215 -11.31 11.62 -17.61
C SER A 215 -10.47 12.12 -16.44
N THR A 216 -11.07 12.93 -15.57
CA THR A 216 -10.45 13.38 -14.32
C THR A 216 -10.34 12.28 -13.27
N GLY A 217 -10.94 11.11 -13.51
CA GLY A 217 -10.93 9.97 -12.58
C GLY A 217 -9.54 9.44 -12.27
N ALA A 218 -8.60 9.58 -13.21
CA ALA A 218 -7.23 9.11 -13.08
C ALA A 218 -6.30 10.04 -12.27
N GLN A 219 -6.80 11.14 -11.67
CA GLN A 219 -5.94 12.10 -10.97
C GLN A 219 -5.06 11.46 -9.90
N ASN A 220 -5.63 10.65 -9.03
CA ASN A 220 -4.89 10.01 -7.94
C ASN A 220 -3.83 9.03 -8.45
N ASP A 221 -4.15 8.28 -9.51
CA ASP A 221 -3.23 7.32 -10.11
C ASP A 221 -2.04 8.01 -10.78
N LEU A 222 -2.28 9.12 -11.49
CA LEU A 222 -1.23 9.94 -12.08
C LEU A 222 -0.34 10.58 -11.01
N GLU A 223 -0.92 11.07 -9.92
CA GLU A 223 -0.18 11.64 -8.80
C GLU A 223 0.75 10.59 -8.18
N ARG A 224 0.22 9.41 -7.83
CA ARG A 224 1.00 8.30 -7.25
C ARG A 224 2.05 7.76 -8.21
N ALA A 225 1.74 7.60 -9.50
CA ALA A 225 2.71 7.18 -10.49
C ALA A 225 3.89 8.17 -10.60
N SER A 226 3.58 9.46 -10.61
CA SER A 226 4.59 10.53 -10.64
C SER A 226 5.43 10.58 -9.36
N GLU A 227 4.82 10.35 -8.19
CA GLU A 227 5.54 10.26 -6.91
C GLU A 227 6.52 9.09 -6.88
N ILE A 228 6.10 7.90 -7.35
CA ILE A 228 6.98 6.72 -7.45
C ILE A 228 8.14 7.00 -8.42
N ALA A 229 7.86 7.53 -9.61
CA ALA A 229 8.89 7.87 -10.60
C ALA A 229 9.88 8.90 -10.03
N ARG A 230 9.38 9.92 -9.33
CA ARG A 230 10.23 10.93 -8.66
C ARG A 230 11.09 10.32 -7.55
N ALA A 231 10.55 9.42 -6.74
CA ALA A 231 11.31 8.72 -5.72
C ALA A 231 12.40 7.81 -6.32
N MET A 232 12.11 7.13 -7.45
CA MET A 232 13.11 6.34 -8.18
C MET A 232 14.31 7.19 -8.60
N VAL A 233 14.07 8.41 -9.07
CA VAL A 233 15.13 9.33 -9.52
C VAL A 233 15.83 9.97 -8.33
N MET A 234 15.09 10.56 -7.38
CA MET A 234 15.63 11.43 -6.34
C MET A 234 16.14 10.67 -5.11
N ASP A 235 15.47 9.57 -4.72
CA ASP A 235 15.75 8.89 -3.46
C ASP A 235 16.58 7.62 -3.65
N TYR A 236 16.25 6.83 -4.68
CA TYR A 236 16.79 5.47 -4.84
C TYR A 236 17.92 5.37 -5.87
N GLY A 237 18.15 6.42 -6.67
CA GLY A 237 19.14 6.40 -7.74
C GLY A 237 18.84 5.31 -8.79
N MET A 238 17.55 5.02 -9.04
CA MET A 238 17.08 4.01 -10.00
C MET A 238 16.75 4.67 -11.36
N SER A 239 17.68 5.46 -11.89
CA SER A 239 17.50 6.23 -13.11
C SER A 239 18.78 6.31 -13.92
N ARG A 240 18.73 6.89 -15.12
CA ARG A 240 19.91 7.13 -15.96
C ARG A 240 20.85 8.19 -15.40
N LEU A 241 20.40 8.99 -14.45
CA LEU A 241 21.24 9.98 -13.76
C LEU A 241 22.27 9.34 -12.80
N GLY A 242 22.24 8.01 -12.67
CA GLY A 242 23.20 7.25 -11.86
C GLY A 242 22.70 6.95 -10.44
N ARG A 243 23.62 6.36 -9.64
CA ARG A 243 23.34 5.94 -8.27
C ARG A 243 23.62 7.07 -7.27
N VAL A 244 22.89 8.18 -7.44
CA VAL A 244 23.02 9.40 -6.63
C VAL A 244 21.67 9.72 -6.01
N THR A 245 21.65 10.15 -4.76
CA THR A 245 20.45 10.73 -4.14
C THR A 245 20.48 12.25 -4.31
N TYR A 246 19.38 12.80 -4.81
CA TYR A 246 19.18 14.24 -4.99
C TYR A 246 18.28 14.85 -3.92
N ARG A 247 17.66 14.01 -3.08
CA ARG A 247 16.88 14.50 -1.94
C ARG A 247 17.80 14.80 -0.77
N GLU A 248 17.69 16.00 -0.24
CA GLU A 248 18.29 16.29 1.05
C GLU A 248 17.63 15.40 2.10
N ASN A 249 18.42 14.56 2.74
CA ASN A 249 17.96 13.84 3.91
C ASN A 249 17.54 14.88 4.95
N PRO A 250 16.27 14.94 5.38
CA PRO A 250 15.96 15.67 6.58
C PRO A 250 16.88 15.08 7.66
N ARG A 251 17.82 15.90 8.16
CA ARG A 251 18.66 15.50 9.28
C ARG A 251 17.76 14.84 10.29
N SER A 252 18.21 13.72 10.87
CA SER A 252 17.43 12.99 11.87
C SER A 252 16.58 13.98 12.67
N PRO A 253 15.26 13.76 12.86
CA PRO A 253 14.41 14.68 13.62
C PRO A 253 15.01 15.10 14.96
N PHE A 254 15.85 14.24 15.54
CA PHE A 254 16.58 14.47 16.77
C PHE A 254 17.84 15.37 16.58
N LEU A 255 18.34 15.57 15.36
CA LEU A 255 19.49 16.41 15.03
C LEU A 255 19.08 17.72 14.34
N ALA A 256 17.88 17.83 13.78
CA ALA A 256 17.36 19.02 13.11
C ALA A 256 17.13 20.21 14.08
N ALA A 257 17.07 19.91 15.38
CA ALA A 257 16.79 20.87 16.43
C ALA A 257 17.96 21.81 16.79
N ALA A 258 19.10 21.72 16.13
CA ALA A 258 20.27 22.61 16.38
C ALA A 258 20.27 23.85 15.49
N GLY A 259 19.10 24.45 15.25
CA GLY A 259 18.97 25.85 14.82
C GLY A 259 19.59 26.18 13.46
N ALA A 260 18.80 26.13 12.41
CA ALA A 260 18.81 27.10 11.32
C ALA A 260 17.52 26.91 10.50
N ASP A 261 16.55 27.79 10.68
CA ASP A 261 15.52 28.11 9.68
C ASP A 261 16.20 28.79 8.46
N LEU A 262 17.05 28.05 7.79
CA LEU A 262 17.46 28.41 6.44
C LEU A 262 16.47 27.72 5.51
N PRO A 263 15.82 28.46 4.58
CA PRO A 263 15.06 27.82 3.52
C PRO A 263 15.98 26.79 2.88
N ALA A 264 15.53 25.54 2.78
CA ALA A 264 16.28 24.46 2.17
C ALA A 264 16.72 24.94 0.77
N ALA A 265 17.97 25.39 0.67
CA ALA A 265 18.55 25.74 -0.60
C ALA A 265 18.56 24.44 -1.41
N ARG A 266 18.03 24.48 -2.65
CA ARG A 266 18.11 23.33 -3.54
C ARG A 266 19.55 22.85 -3.59
N SER A 267 19.77 21.59 -3.24
CA SER A 267 21.12 21.00 -3.17
C SER A 267 21.74 20.77 -4.55
N HIS A 268 20.98 21.02 -5.63
CA HIS A 268 21.40 20.78 -7.01
C HIS A 268 21.10 21.99 -7.91
N SER A 269 21.82 22.09 -9.02
CA SER A 269 21.71 23.17 -10.00
C SER A 269 20.37 23.14 -10.74
N GLU A 270 19.97 24.25 -11.34
CA GLU A 270 18.79 24.34 -12.22
C GLU A 270 18.88 23.38 -13.41
N GLN A 271 20.09 23.09 -13.89
CA GLN A 271 20.31 22.08 -14.93
C GLN A 271 19.95 20.69 -14.42
N THR A 272 20.44 20.29 -13.25
CA THR A 272 20.13 19.01 -12.61
C THR A 272 18.63 18.88 -12.32
N ALA A 273 17.97 19.97 -11.89
CA ALA A 273 16.53 19.98 -11.69
C ALA A 273 15.77 19.64 -13.00
N ARG A 274 16.21 20.21 -14.11
CA ARG A 274 15.63 19.91 -15.44
C ARG A 274 15.89 18.45 -15.83
N GLU A 275 17.08 17.95 -15.63
CA GLU A 275 17.44 16.55 -15.92
C GLU A 275 16.58 15.57 -15.07
N ILE A 276 16.31 15.89 -13.81
CA ILE A 276 15.40 15.13 -12.94
C ILE A 276 13.97 15.13 -13.53
N ASP A 277 13.45 16.29 -13.92
CA ASP A 277 12.09 16.39 -14.49
C ASP A 277 11.97 15.65 -15.83
N GLU A 278 13.01 15.70 -16.67
CA GLU A 278 13.08 14.95 -17.93
C GLU A 278 13.12 13.43 -17.69
N GLU A 279 13.86 12.99 -16.69
CA GLU A 279 13.99 11.58 -16.35
C GLU A 279 12.70 11.01 -15.72
N VAL A 280 12.04 11.77 -14.85
CA VAL A 280 10.72 11.42 -14.32
C VAL A 280 9.71 11.24 -15.46
N ARG A 281 9.66 12.21 -16.39
CA ARG A 281 8.77 12.13 -17.56
C ARG A 281 9.08 10.88 -18.39
N ARG A 282 10.35 10.62 -18.69
CA ARG A 282 10.78 9.45 -19.45
C ARG A 282 10.30 8.14 -18.82
N ILE A 283 10.45 7.98 -17.49
CA ILE A 283 10.00 6.78 -16.78
C ILE A 283 8.49 6.58 -16.94
N VAL A 284 7.72 7.65 -16.80
CA VAL A 284 6.25 7.61 -16.98
C VAL A 284 5.88 7.28 -18.42
N ASP A 285 6.51 7.94 -19.41
CA ASP A 285 6.24 7.72 -20.84
C ASP A 285 6.57 6.29 -21.26
N GLU A 286 7.71 5.74 -20.82
CA GLU A 286 8.08 4.35 -21.10
C GLU A 286 7.10 3.35 -20.45
N ALA A 287 6.60 3.66 -19.25
CA ALA A 287 5.57 2.86 -18.61
C ALA A 287 4.24 2.90 -19.38
N MET A 288 3.81 4.08 -19.85
CA MET A 288 2.61 4.24 -20.68
C MET A 288 2.69 3.41 -21.97
N GLU A 289 3.84 3.41 -22.65
CA GLU A 289 4.05 2.61 -23.86
C GLU A 289 3.98 1.10 -23.59
N LYS A 290 4.53 0.64 -22.46
CA LYS A 290 4.43 -0.76 -22.04
C LYS A 290 2.97 -1.15 -21.77
N VAL A 291 2.23 -0.31 -21.05
CA VAL A 291 0.81 -0.51 -20.76
C VAL A 291 -0.03 -0.55 -22.03
N ARG A 292 0.19 0.38 -22.97
CA ARG A 292 -0.50 0.40 -24.27
C ARG A 292 -0.34 -0.94 -25.00
N ARG A 293 0.87 -1.49 -25.08
CA ARG A 293 1.13 -2.80 -25.68
C ARG A 293 0.41 -3.93 -24.97
N ILE A 294 0.33 -3.91 -23.63
CA ILE A 294 -0.41 -4.90 -22.85
C ILE A 294 -1.90 -4.85 -23.20
N ILE A 295 -2.49 -3.67 -23.20
CA ILE A 295 -3.92 -3.46 -23.50
C ILE A 295 -4.24 -3.85 -24.94
N GLU A 296 -3.42 -3.46 -25.92
CA GLU A 296 -3.60 -3.82 -27.32
C GLU A 296 -3.55 -5.34 -27.54
N SER A 297 -2.54 -6.01 -26.96
CA SER A 297 -2.36 -7.46 -27.12
C SER A 297 -3.43 -8.28 -26.40
N ARG A 298 -4.05 -7.72 -25.35
CA ARG A 298 -5.08 -8.37 -24.52
C ARG A 298 -6.45 -7.67 -24.59
N ARG A 299 -6.75 -7.04 -25.71
CA ARG A 299 -7.99 -6.30 -25.91
C ARG A 299 -9.24 -7.17 -25.63
N ALA A 300 -9.25 -8.41 -26.10
CA ALA A 300 -10.37 -9.34 -25.86
C ALA A 300 -10.61 -9.60 -24.36
N ALA A 301 -9.53 -9.74 -23.58
CA ALA A 301 -9.63 -9.91 -22.13
C ALA A 301 -10.13 -8.61 -21.46
N LEU A 302 -9.64 -7.43 -21.86
CA LEU A 302 -10.15 -6.17 -21.36
C LEU A 302 -11.65 -6.03 -21.56
N GLU A 303 -12.14 -6.32 -22.78
CA GLU A 303 -13.57 -6.24 -23.12
C GLU A 303 -14.40 -7.27 -22.33
N ALA A 304 -13.87 -8.51 -22.11
CA ALA A 304 -14.55 -9.55 -21.34
C ALA A 304 -14.66 -9.19 -19.84
N VAL A 305 -13.56 -8.73 -19.22
CA VAL A 305 -13.53 -8.27 -17.82
C VAL A 305 -14.46 -7.07 -17.64
N THR A 306 -14.42 -6.10 -18.56
CA THR A 306 -15.30 -4.91 -18.51
C THR A 306 -16.77 -5.29 -18.58
N ARG A 307 -17.15 -6.19 -19.52
CA ARG A 307 -18.53 -6.66 -19.64
C ARG A 307 -18.99 -7.33 -18.35
N ARG A 308 -18.17 -8.18 -17.79
CA ARG A 308 -18.48 -8.85 -16.54
C ARG A 308 -18.62 -7.90 -15.36
N LEU A 309 -17.76 -6.86 -15.27
CA LEU A 309 -17.87 -5.80 -14.26
C LEU A 309 -19.19 -5.00 -14.41
N ILE A 310 -19.62 -4.71 -15.62
CA ILE A 310 -20.90 -4.00 -15.84
C ILE A 310 -22.09 -4.85 -15.36
N GLU A 311 -22.04 -6.17 -15.55
CA GLU A 311 -23.10 -7.12 -15.15
C GLU A 311 -23.13 -7.37 -13.64
N SER A 312 -21.97 -7.68 -13.02
CA SER A 312 -21.87 -8.13 -11.62
C SER A 312 -21.46 -7.04 -10.64
N GLU A 313 -20.94 -5.89 -11.15
CA GLU A 313 -20.36 -4.76 -10.39
C GLU A 313 -19.12 -5.12 -9.57
N VAL A 314 -18.86 -6.40 -9.33
CA VAL A 314 -17.73 -6.92 -8.56
C VAL A 314 -17.24 -8.22 -9.17
N ILE A 315 -15.90 -8.37 -9.25
CA ILE A 315 -15.21 -9.60 -9.70
C ILE A 315 -14.13 -9.91 -8.66
N ASP A 316 -14.01 -11.17 -8.25
CA ASP A 316 -12.88 -11.62 -7.43
C ASP A 316 -11.66 -12.03 -8.28
N GLY A 317 -10.52 -12.23 -7.61
CA GLY A 317 -9.27 -12.55 -8.31
C GLY A 317 -9.30 -13.90 -9.04
N ALA A 318 -10.05 -14.88 -8.56
CA ALA A 318 -10.17 -16.20 -9.20
C ALA A 318 -11.02 -16.11 -10.47
N GLU A 319 -12.14 -15.39 -10.41
CA GLU A 319 -12.99 -15.10 -11.57
C GLU A 319 -12.24 -14.28 -12.62
N LEU A 320 -11.47 -13.25 -12.18
CA LEU A 320 -10.60 -12.48 -13.07
C LEU A 320 -9.61 -13.38 -13.82
N ALA A 321 -8.92 -14.26 -13.10
CA ALA A 321 -7.97 -15.20 -13.71
C ALA A 321 -8.63 -16.06 -14.78
N THR A 322 -9.80 -16.64 -14.49
CA THR A 322 -10.56 -17.45 -15.43
C THR A 322 -10.93 -16.66 -16.69
N ILE A 323 -11.47 -15.43 -16.54
CA ILE A 323 -11.87 -14.60 -17.68
C ILE A 323 -10.66 -14.25 -18.56
N VAL A 324 -9.53 -13.90 -17.95
CA VAL A 324 -8.33 -13.54 -18.69
C VAL A 324 -7.74 -14.76 -19.42
N GLU A 325 -7.69 -15.92 -18.77
CA GLU A 325 -7.18 -17.17 -19.36
C GLU A 325 -8.04 -17.66 -20.53
N GLU A 326 -9.36 -17.57 -20.41
CA GLU A 326 -10.30 -17.95 -21.48
C GLU A 326 -10.25 -16.98 -22.67
N SER A 327 -10.00 -15.69 -22.41
CA SER A 327 -10.03 -14.65 -23.44
C SER A 327 -8.70 -14.47 -24.17
N THR A 328 -7.58 -14.94 -23.59
CA THR A 328 -6.25 -14.87 -24.19
C THR A 328 -5.68 -16.27 -24.30
N GLY A 329 -5.55 -16.79 -25.52
CA GLY A 329 -4.77 -18.01 -25.73
C GLY A 329 -3.34 -17.84 -25.18
N VAL A 330 -2.83 -18.89 -24.52
CA VAL A 330 -1.44 -18.93 -24.01
C VAL A 330 -0.44 -18.64 -25.15
N PRO A 331 0.64 -17.85 -24.91
CA PRO A 331 1.39 -17.71 -23.67
C PRO A 331 1.11 -16.41 -22.91
N GLN A 332 1.31 -16.49 -21.58
CA GLN A 332 1.10 -15.38 -20.64
C GLN A 332 2.15 -14.27 -20.70
N LEU A 333 3.09 -14.37 -21.63
CA LEU A 333 4.05 -13.32 -21.94
C LEU A 333 3.39 -12.29 -22.86
N VAL A 334 3.41 -11.05 -22.44
CA VAL A 334 2.96 -9.94 -23.29
C VAL A 334 4.13 -9.57 -24.23
N PRO A 335 3.95 -9.63 -25.55
CA PRO A 335 5.02 -9.30 -26.48
C PRO A 335 5.61 -7.92 -26.20
N GLY A 336 6.94 -7.84 -26.07
CA GLY A 336 7.68 -6.61 -25.84
C GLY A 336 7.69 -6.11 -24.38
N THR A 337 7.24 -6.93 -23.43
CA THR A 337 7.49 -6.76 -22.00
C THR A 337 8.42 -7.88 -21.52
N ASP A 338 9.34 -7.59 -20.58
CA ASP A 338 10.17 -8.60 -19.93
C ASP A 338 9.38 -9.41 -18.88
N ALA A 339 8.06 -9.46 -19.02
CA ALA A 339 7.15 -10.08 -18.09
C ALA A 339 7.19 -11.60 -18.25
N GLU A 340 8.14 -12.25 -17.60
CA GLU A 340 8.11 -13.67 -17.36
C GLU A 340 7.25 -13.98 -16.14
N ARG A 341 6.34 -14.94 -16.26
CA ARG A 341 5.59 -15.43 -15.08
C ARG A 341 6.58 -16.03 -14.10
N ARG A 342 6.64 -15.50 -12.91
CA ARG A 342 7.42 -16.10 -11.82
C ARG A 342 6.92 -17.54 -11.62
N PRO A 343 7.78 -18.57 -11.67
CA PRO A 343 7.36 -19.91 -11.30
C PRO A 343 6.80 -19.89 -9.88
N PRO A 344 5.77 -20.69 -9.57
CA PRO A 344 5.23 -20.73 -8.21
C PRO A 344 6.38 -20.99 -7.24
N ARG A 345 6.44 -20.18 -6.18
CA ARG A 345 7.45 -20.36 -5.13
C ARG A 345 7.37 -21.81 -4.65
N PRO A 346 8.50 -22.54 -4.56
CA PRO A 346 8.48 -23.83 -3.88
C PRO A 346 7.93 -23.61 -2.48
N GLY A 347 6.93 -24.39 -2.12
CA GLY A 347 6.37 -24.37 -0.77
C GLY A 347 7.47 -24.50 0.27
N PRO A 348 7.25 -24.07 1.52
CA PRO A 348 8.25 -24.15 2.58
C PRO A 348 8.82 -25.56 2.59
N ALA A 349 10.16 -25.65 2.48
CA ALA A 349 10.86 -26.93 2.51
C ALA A 349 10.42 -27.68 3.78
N ALA A 350 9.95 -28.91 3.60
CA ALA A 350 9.61 -29.76 4.73
C ALA A 350 10.81 -29.79 5.69
N GLU A 351 10.58 -29.44 6.94
CA GLU A 351 11.61 -29.54 7.98
C GLU A 351 12.19 -30.96 7.96
N PRO A 352 13.51 -31.10 7.96
CA PRO A 352 14.13 -32.43 8.04
C PRO A 352 13.64 -33.09 9.34
N PRO A 353 13.33 -34.41 9.31
CA PRO A 353 12.87 -35.09 10.49
C PRO A 353 13.93 -34.91 11.59
N ALA A 354 13.47 -34.51 12.78
CA ALA A 354 14.30 -34.36 13.97
C ALA A 354 15.12 -35.66 14.18
N GLY A 355 16.42 -35.52 13.98
CA GLY A 355 17.35 -36.62 14.14
C GLY A 355 17.26 -37.15 15.57
N GLY A 356 16.92 -38.43 15.71
CA GLY A 356 16.93 -39.11 16.98
C GLY A 356 18.32 -39.05 17.61
N VAL A 357 18.36 -38.58 18.84
CA VAL A 357 19.55 -38.68 19.71
C VAL A 357 19.75 -40.17 19.96
N ALA A 358 20.81 -40.73 19.38
CA ALA A 358 21.28 -42.06 19.77
C ALA A 358 21.97 -41.94 21.13
N GLU A 359 21.40 -42.59 22.13
CA GLU A 359 22.10 -42.90 23.39
C GLU A 359 23.27 -43.81 23.09
N ALA A 360 24.46 -43.43 23.55
CA ALA A 360 25.58 -44.27 23.90
C ALA A 360 26.48 -43.54 24.90
#